data_58ab2424fde61e3b1b291c877fd39ef7
#
_entry.id   58ab2424fde61e3b1b291c877fd39ef7
#
_cell.length_a   1.000
_cell.length_b   1.000
_cell.length_c   1.000
_cell.angle_alpha   90.00
_cell.angle_beta   90.00
_cell.angle_gamma   90.00
#
_symmetry.space_group_name_H-M   'P 1'
#
loop_
_entity.id
_entity.type
_entity.pdbx_description
1 polymer ?
#
loop_
_entity_poly.entity_id
_entity_poly.type
_entity_poly.pdbx_seq_one_letter_code
_entity_poly.pdbx_strand_id
1 'polypeptide(L)'
;MASLRHRVRVLALQALFELDATDHAPDEIVSRWLADEELPVEGQRFLRTLVFGVWEHYSYLDRIIEEAAPSWPVNQMPGVDKAILRIALYEILIDENEHTPVKAVINEAVELAKHFGSDNSSRFVNGVLGTVVTRYVEGKEE
;
A
#
# COMPACT_ATOMS: atom_id res chain seq x y z
N MET A 1 -7.96 -5.88 -19.62
CA MET A 1 -7.78 -6.80 -18.49
C MET A 1 -6.80 -6.24 -17.48
N ALA A 2 -7.10 -6.41 -16.21
CA ALA A 2 -6.20 -5.96 -15.17
C ALA A 2 -4.93 -6.83 -15.17
N SER A 3 -3.78 -6.21 -14.95
CA SER A 3 -2.52 -6.94 -14.84
C SER A 3 -2.49 -7.79 -13.58
N LEU A 4 -1.59 -8.76 -13.55
CA LEU A 4 -1.39 -9.58 -12.34
C LEU A 4 -1.01 -8.69 -11.14
N ARG A 5 -0.11 -7.74 -11.35
CA ARG A 5 0.32 -6.84 -10.28
C ARG A 5 -0.85 -6.02 -9.71
N HIS A 6 -1.72 -5.53 -10.58
CA HIS A 6 -2.91 -4.80 -10.14
C HIS A 6 -3.81 -5.71 -9.29
N ARG A 7 -4.07 -6.93 -9.77
CA ARG A 7 -4.89 -7.90 -9.02
C ARG A 7 -4.31 -8.18 -7.64
N VAL A 8 -3.00 -8.36 -7.57
CA VAL A 8 -2.32 -8.63 -6.29
C VAL A 8 -2.42 -7.43 -5.36
N ARG A 9 -2.28 -6.21 -5.88
CA ARG A 9 -2.41 -5.01 -5.04
C ARG A 9 -3.83 -4.86 -4.50
N VAL A 10 -4.85 -5.23 -5.28
CA VAL A 10 -6.22 -5.23 -4.78
C VAL A 10 -6.38 -6.23 -3.62
N LEU A 11 -5.82 -7.43 -3.77
CA LEU A 11 -5.87 -8.44 -2.72
C LEU A 11 -5.09 -8.00 -1.48
N ALA A 12 -3.92 -7.38 -1.68
CA ALA A 12 -3.12 -6.87 -0.57
C ALA A 12 -3.86 -5.77 0.19
N LEU A 13 -4.53 -4.88 -0.54
CA LEU A 13 -5.35 -3.84 0.08
C LEU A 13 -6.42 -4.44 0.98
N GLN A 14 -7.15 -5.43 0.48
CA GLN A 14 -8.20 -6.10 1.24
C GLN A 14 -7.65 -6.84 2.45
N ALA A 15 -6.52 -7.53 2.29
CA ALA A 15 -5.88 -8.25 3.39
C ALA A 15 -5.38 -7.30 4.48
N LEU A 16 -4.76 -6.19 4.08
CA LEU A 16 -4.23 -5.20 5.03
C LEU A 16 -5.35 -4.45 5.75
N PHE A 17 -6.44 -4.19 5.04
CA PHE A 17 -7.62 -3.61 5.66
C PHE A 17 -8.16 -4.53 6.75
N GLU A 18 -8.24 -5.83 6.48
CA GLU A 18 -8.69 -6.82 7.46
C GLU A 18 -7.73 -6.90 8.66
N LEU A 19 -6.42 -6.89 8.41
CA LEU A 19 -5.43 -6.92 9.48
C LEU A 19 -5.55 -5.74 10.42
N ASP A 20 -5.82 -4.56 9.86
CA ASP A 20 -5.95 -3.34 10.65
C ASP A 20 -7.25 -3.33 11.45
N ALA A 21 -8.28 -4.01 10.98
CA ALA A 21 -9.62 -3.98 11.56
C ALA A 21 -9.93 -5.16 12.48
N THR A 22 -9.07 -6.17 12.52
CA THR A 22 -9.33 -7.40 13.29
C THR A 22 -8.09 -7.83 14.05
N ASP A 23 -8.21 -8.92 14.83
CA ASP A 23 -7.09 -9.54 15.52
C ASP A 23 -6.54 -10.74 14.75
N HIS A 24 -6.94 -10.92 13.50
CA HIS A 24 -6.46 -12.03 12.67
C HIS A 24 -4.96 -11.91 12.40
N ALA A 25 -4.29 -13.05 12.32
CA ALA A 25 -2.85 -13.07 12.05
C ALA A 25 -2.59 -12.92 10.54
N PRO A 26 -1.48 -12.26 10.15
CA PRO A 26 -1.15 -12.12 8.73
C PRO A 26 -1.11 -13.44 7.97
N ASP A 27 -0.53 -14.50 8.56
CA ASP A 27 -0.46 -15.82 7.94
C ASP A 27 -1.84 -16.38 7.61
N GLU A 28 -2.79 -16.22 8.51
CA GLU A 28 -4.14 -16.73 8.33
C GLU A 28 -4.85 -16.01 7.17
N ILE A 29 -4.69 -14.70 7.13
CA ILE A 29 -5.35 -13.89 6.11
C ILE A 29 -4.78 -14.18 4.74
N VAL A 30 -3.45 -14.21 4.62
CA VAL A 30 -2.80 -14.50 3.34
C VAL A 30 -3.15 -15.90 2.86
N SER A 31 -3.11 -16.89 3.75
CA SER A 31 -3.44 -18.28 3.39
C SER A 31 -4.87 -18.39 2.88
N ARG A 32 -5.81 -17.69 3.51
CA ARG A 32 -7.19 -17.70 3.07
C ARG A 32 -7.35 -17.06 1.69
N TRP A 33 -6.74 -15.91 1.46
CA TRP A 33 -6.82 -15.26 0.15
C TRP A 33 -6.16 -16.10 -0.94
N LEU A 34 -5.03 -16.76 -0.64
CA LEU A 34 -4.38 -17.64 -1.62
C LEU A 34 -5.19 -18.89 -1.92
N ALA A 35 -5.97 -19.37 -0.96
CA ALA A 35 -6.86 -20.53 -1.18
C ALA A 35 -8.03 -20.18 -2.09
N ASP A 36 -8.52 -18.96 -1.99
CA ASP A 36 -9.71 -18.51 -2.75
C ASP A 36 -9.38 -17.98 -4.14
N GLU A 37 -8.14 -17.56 -4.36
CA GLU A 37 -7.71 -16.94 -5.61
C GLU A 37 -6.67 -17.78 -6.33
N GLU A 38 -6.88 -17.99 -7.62
CA GLU A 38 -5.89 -18.69 -8.43
C GLU A 38 -4.85 -17.70 -8.94
N LEU A 39 -3.71 -17.65 -8.24
CA LEU A 39 -2.61 -16.79 -8.63
C LEU A 39 -1.41 -17.65 -9.06
N PRO A 40 -0.72 -17.24 -10.14
CA PRO A 40 0.58 -17.85 -10.45
C PRO A 40 1.58 -17.61 -9.33
N VAL A 41 2.65 -18.37 -9.32
CA VAL A 41 3.67 -18.32 -8.25
C VAL A 41 4.18 -16.90 -8.03
N GLU A 42 4.42 -16.16 -9.11
CA GLU A 42 4.89 -14.77 -8.98
C GLU A 42 3.88 -13.89 -8.26
N GLY A 43 2.59 -14.09 -8.53
CA GLY A 43 1.53 -13.35 -7.87
C GLY A 43 1.42 -13.69 -6.40
N GLN A 44 1.55 -14.97 -6.07
CA GLN A 44 1.55 -15.41 -4.68
C GLN A 44 2.71 -14.80 -3.91
N ARG A 45 3.90 -14.78 -4.52
CA ARG A 45 5.09 -14.21 -3.91
C ARG A 45 4.93 -12.71 -3.69
N PHE A 46 4.42 -12.01 -4.69
CA PHE A 46 4.19 -10.57 -4.58
C PHE A 46 3.16 -10.24 -3.49
N LEU A 47 2.08 -11.03 -3.40
CA LEU A 47 1.09 -10.82 -2.34
C LEU A 47 1.72 -10.98 -0.96
N ARG A 48 2.52 -12.01 -0.75
CA ARG A 48 3.21 -12.21 0.53
C ARG A 48 4.16 -11.05 0.83
N THR A 49 4.92 -10.63 -0.17
CA THR A 49 5.85 -9.51 -0.01
C THR A 49 5.13 -8.25 0.44
N LEU A 50 4.01 -7.92 -0.20
CA LEU A 50 3.27 -6.70 0.16
C LEU A 50 2.64 -6.81 1.55
N VAL A 51 1.94 -7.90 1.82
CA VAL A 51 1.22 -8.00 3.09
C VAL A 51 2.18 -8.09 4.27
N PHE A 52 3.15 -9.01 4.22
CA PHE A 52 4.09 -9.17 5.33
C PHE A 52 5.03 -7.99 5.44
N GLY A 53 5.49 -7.45 4.32
CA GLY A 53 6.38 -6.29 4.32
C GLY A 53 5.73 -5.06 4.92
N VAL A 54 4.51 -4.76 4.52
CA VAL A 54 3.77 -3.61 5.08
C VAL A 54 3.50 -3.84 6.56
N TRP A 55 3.03 -5.02 6.95
CA TRP A 55 2.68 -5.29 8.34
C TRP A 55 3.90 -5.25 9.25
N GLU A 56 5.02 -5.71 8.76
CA GLU A 56 6.28 -5.68 9.49
C GLU A 56 6.82 -4.27 9.69
N HIS A 57 6.52 -3.35 8.77
CA HIS A 57 7.05 -1.99 8.77
C HIS A 57 6.00 -0.91 9.01
N TYR A 58 4.79 -1.25 9.46
CA TYR A 58 3.71 -0.28 9.48
C TYR A 58 4.00 0.93 10.38
N SER A 59 4.70 0.75 11.48
CA SER A 59 5.03 1.88 12.36
C SER A 59 5.90 2.92 11.65
N TYR A 60 6.89 2.47 10.91
CA TYR A 60 7.75 3.34 10.13
C TYR A 60 6.96 4.04 9.02
N LEU A 61 6.14 3.26 8.31
CA LEU A 61 5.31 3.80 7.22
C LEU A 61 4.33 4.85 7.74
N ASP A 62 3.71 4.60 8.88
CA ASP A 62 2.76 5.53 9.48
C ASP A 62 3.43 6.84 9.88
N ARG A 63 4.67 6.77 10.38
CA ARG A 63 5.42 7.99 10.71
C ARG A 63 5.65 8.85 9.48
N ILE A 64 5.99 8.22 8.36
CA ILE A 64 6.18 8.95 7.10
C ILE A 64 4.88 9.58 6.64
N ILE A 65 3.76 8.86 6.74
CA ILE A 65 2.45 9.39 6.39
C ILE A 65 2.12 10.60 7.26
N GLU A 66 2.35 10.52 8.55
CA GLU A 66 2.08 11.62 9.48
C GLU A 66 2.93 12.85 9.19
N GLU A 67 4.19 12.66 8.83
CA GLU A 67 5.06 13.78 8.46
C GLU A 67 4.62 14.44 7.16
N ALA A 68 4.07 13.67 6.23
CA ALA A 68 3.59 14.20 4.95
C ALA A 68 2.20 14.84 5.04
N ALA A 69 1.40 14.43 6.02
CA ALA A 69 0.04 14.93 6.23
C ALA A 69 -0.19 15.24 7.71
N PRO A 70 0.49 16.24 8.26
CA PRO A 70 0.49 16.47 9.72
C PRO A 70 -0.86 16.89 10.29
N SER A 71 -1.76 17.40 9.46
CA SER A 71 -3.08 17.83 9.95
C SER A 71 -4.09 16.68 10.02
N TRP A 72 -3.71 15.48 9.58
CA TRP A 72 -4.62 14.33 9.61
C TRP A 72 -3.96 13.11 10.24
N PRO A 73 -4.21 12.85 11.53
CA PRO A 73 -3.59 11.71 12.22
C PRO A 73 -3.94 10.36 11.55
N VAL A 74 -2.95 9.48 11.49
CA VAL A 74 -3.13 8.16 10.86
C VAL A 74 -4.26 7.37 11.50
N ASN A 75 -4.41 7.45 12.82
CA ASN A 75 -5.46 6.71 13.51
C ASN A 75 -6.87 7.22 13.23
N GLN A 76 -7.00 8.38 12.60
CA GLN A 76 -8.29 8.94 12.19
C GLN A 76 -8.51 8.85 10.69
N MET A 77 -7.52 8.36 9.95
CA MET A 77 -7.58 8.24 8.51
C MET A 77 -8.46 7.04 8.12
N PRO A 78 -9.27 7.15 7.05
CA PRO A 78 -10.05 6.00 6.59
C PRO A 78 -9.13 4.79 6.33
N GLY A 79 -9.58 3.60 6.74
CA GLY A 79 -8.78 2.39 6.63
C GLY A 79 -8.32 2.07 5.23
N VAL A 80 -9.15 2.36 4.22
CA VAL A 80 -8.79 2.15 2.82
C VAL A 80 -7.63 3.06 2.42
N ASP A 81 -7.73 4.35 2.71
CA ASP A 81 -6.69 5.32 2.38
C ASP A 81 -5.37 4.95 3.05
N LYS A 82 -5.44 4.57 4.32
CA LYS A 82 -4.28 4.17 5.10
C LYS A 82 -3.59 2.93 4.49
N ALA A 83 -4.37 1.92 4.13
CA ALA A 83 -3.83 0.70 3.53
C ALA A 83 -3.18 0.99 2.18
N ILE A 84 -3.82 1.81 1.35
CA ILE A 84 -3.26 2.19 0.04
C ILE A 84 -1.93 2.92 0.22
N LEU A 85 -1.87 3.88 1.14
CA LEU A 85 -0.65 4.63 1.38
C LEU A 85 0.47 3.73 1.90
N ARG A 86 0.15 2.81 2.81
CA ARG A 86 1.14 1.87 3.34
C ARG A 86 1.73 1.00 2.24
N ILE A 87 0.89 0.47 1.34
CA ILE A 87 1.35 -0.35 0.22
C ILE A 87 2.28 0.45 -0.69
N ALA A 88 1.84 1.64 -1.09
CA ALA A 88 2.61 2.48 -2.01
C ALA A 88 3.96 2.88 -1.40
N LEU A 89 3.96 3.29 -0.14
CA LEU A 89 5.20 3.70 0.52
C LEU A 89 6.14 2.52 0.72
N TYR A 90 5.61 1.34 1.00
CA TYR A 90 6.43 0.14 1.07
C TYR A 90 7.13 -0.10 -0.27
N GLU A 91 6.40 -0.04 -1.38
CA GLU A 91 6.98 -0.26 -2.70
C GLU A 91 7.99 0.81 -3.09
N ILE A 92 7.77 2.06 -2.68
CA ILE A 92 8.67 3.17 -3.03
C ILE A 92 9.94 3.16 -2.18
N LEU A 93 9.81 2.93 -0.87
CA LEU A 93 10.88 3.18 0.08
C LEU A 93 11.60 1.94 0.59
N ILE A 94 10.96 0.80 0.61
CA ILE A 94 11.47 -0.40 1.27
C ILE A 94 11.75 -1.54 0.32
N ASP A 95 10.81 -1.84 -0.58
CA ASP A 95 10.92 -2.99 -1.47
C ASP A 95 12.07 -2.83 -2.45
N GLU A 96 13.03 -3.74 -2.39
CA GLU A 96 14.19 -3.75 -3.28
C GLU A 96 14.09 -4.82 -4.37
N ASN A 97 13.07 -5.66 -4.31
CA ASN A 97 12.96 -6.84 -5.20
C ASN A 97 12.20 -6.56 -6.49
N GLU A 98 11.13 -5.81 -6.42
CA GLU A 98 10.25 -5.61 -7.57
C GLU A 98 10.66 -4.46 -8.48
N HIS A 99 11.37 -3.49 -7.95
CA HIS A 99 11.88 -2.32 -8.69
C HIS A 99 10.82 -1.61 -9.53
N THR A 100 9.58 -1.57 -9.02
CA THR A 100 8.50 -0.87 -9.72
C THR A 100 8.81 0.62 -9.75
N PRO A 101 8.76 1.27 -10.93
CA PRO A 101 9.01 2.71 -11.00
C PRO A 101 8.07 3.49 -10.09
N VAL A 102 8.61 4.51 -9.44
CA VAL A 102 7.85 5.33 -8.49
C VAL A 102 6.55 5.86 -9.11
N LYS A 103 6.64 6.37 -10.34
CA LYS A 103 5.46 6.91 -11.02
C LYS A 103 4.38 5.85 -11.21
N ALA A 104 4.76 4.62 -11.51
CA ALA A 104 3.82 3.52 -11.66
C ALA A 104 3.17 3.16 -10.33
N VAL A 105 3.94 3.18 -9.23
CA VAL A 105 3.40 2.93 -7.90
C VAL A 105 2.35 3.97 -7.54
N ILE A 106 2.66 5.24 -7.78
CA ILE A 106 1.72 6.34 -7.49
C ILE A 106 0.45 6.19 -8.33
N ASN A 107 0.58 5.92 -9.63
CA ASN A 107 -0.59 5.75 -10.49
C ASN A 107 -1.49 4.61 -10.02
N GLU A 108 -0.89 3.49 -9.60
CA GLU A 108 -1.65 2.37 -9.05
C GLU A 108 -2.38 2.74 -7.77
N ALA A 109 -1.69 3.45 -6.88
CA ALA A 109 -2.30 3.88 -5.61
C ALA A 109 -3.50 4.80 -5.86
N VAL A 110 -3.36 5.74 -6.79
CA VAL A 110 -4.44 6.65 -7.16
C VAL A 110 -5.63 5.89 -7.74
N GLU A 111 -5.37 4.89 -8.60
CA GLU A 111 -6.44 4.07 -9.16
C GLU A 111 -7.16 3.26 -8.08
N LEU A 112 -6.42 2.67 -7.14
CA LEU A 112 -7.03 1.96 -6.02
C LEU A 112 -7.92 2.90 -5.19
N ALA A 113 -7.45 4.12 -4.97
CA ALA A 113 -8.21 5.11 -4.21
C ALA A 113 -9.50 5.50 -4.93
N LYS A 114 -9.47 5.60 -6.25
CA LYS A 114 -10.68 5.89 -7.05
C LYS A 114 -11.70 4.77 -6.95
N HIS A 115 -11.25 3.52 -6.94
CA HIS A 115 -12.15 2.38 -6.92
C HIS A 115 -12.67 2.02 -5.53
N PHE A 116 -11.85 2.15 -4.51
CA PHE A 116 -12.17 1.65 -3.18
C PHE A 116 -12.33 2.72 -2.10
N GLY A 117 -11.87 3.93 -2.36
CA GLY A 117 -11.95 5.02 -1.40
C GLY A 117 -13.17 5.90 -1.57
N SER A 118 -13.18 7.02 -0.87
CA SER A 118 -14.20 8.04 -0.98
C SER A 118 -13.88 9.01 -2.13
N ASP A 119 -14.77 9.99 -2.35
CA ASP A 119 -14.62 10.96 -3.42
C ASP A 119 -13.30 11.75 -3.37
N ASN A 120 -12.75 11.95 -2.18
CA ASN A 120 -11.52 12.72 -2.00
C ASN A 120 -10.26 11.86 -1.85
N SER A 121 -10.41 10.53 -1.81
CA SER A 121 -9.28 9.63 -1.53
C SER A 121 -8.17 9.73 -2.58
N SER A 122 -8.52 9.75 -3.86
CA SER A 122 -7.49 9.78 -4.90
C SER A 122 -6.66 11.05 -4.83
N ARG A 123 -7.28 12.19 -4.56
CA ARG A 123 -6.57 13.46 -4.43
C ARG A 123 -5.68 13.45 -3.19
N PHE A 124 -6.19 12.96 -2.08
CA PHE A 124 -5.43 12.86 -0.83
C PHE A 124 -4.21 11.94 -0.99
N VAL A 125 -4.43 10.76 -1.52
CA VAL A 125 -3.35 9.78 -1.75
C VAL A 125 -2.27 10.36 -2.67
N ASN A 126 -2.68 10.98 -3.77
CA ASN A 126 -1.74 11.58 -4.70
C ASN A 126 -0.91 12.68 -4.03
N GLY A 127 -1.56 13.51 -3.22
CA GLY A 127 -0.88 14.60 -2.51
C GLY A 127 0.14 14.10 -1.51
N VAL A 128 -0.22 13.11 -0.71
CA VAL A 128 0.69 12.52 0.29
C VAL A 128 1.90 11.88 -0.41
N LEU A 129 1.65 11.08 -1.44
CA LEU A 129 2.73 10.39 -2.15
C LEU A 129 3.66 11.38 -2.86
N GLY A 130 3.10 12.44 -3.44
CA GLY A 130 3.91 13.49 -4.06
C GLY A 130 4.84 14.17 -3.05
N THR A 131 4.34 14.47 -1.86
CA THR A 131 5.14 15.05 -0.79
C THR A 131 6.26 14.10 -0.36
N VAL A 132 5.94 12.81 -0.19
CA VAL A 132 6.95 11.82 0.21
C VAL A 132 8.03 11.68 -0.85
N VAL A 133 7.65 11.61 -2.12
CA VAL A 133 8.64 11.49 -3.20
C VAL A 133 9.59 12.69 -3.22
N THR A 134 9.05 13.89 -3.05
CA THR A 134 9.89 15.10 -3.01
C THR A 134 10.88 15.05 -1.85
N ARG A 135 10.44 14.64 -0.67
CA ARG A 135 11.29 14.62 0.52
C ARG A 135 12.26 13.45 0.58
N TYR A 136 11.80 12.24 0.26
CA TYR A 136 12.54 11.03 0.55
C TYR A 136 13.20 10.40 -0.66
N VAL A 137 12.78 10.75 -1.86
CA VAL A 137 13.36 10.23 -3.10
C VAL A 137 14.19 11.29 -3.79
N GLU A 138 13.57 12.42 -4.14
CA GLU A 138 14.28 13.52 -4.85
C GLU A 138 15.23 14.29 -3.96
N GLY A 139 14.84 14.53 -2.70
CA GLY A 139 15.65 15.28 -1.75
C GLY A 139 16.99 14.63 -1.42
N LYS A 140 17.11 13.32 -1.62
CA LYS A 140 18.36 12.61 -1.35
C LYS A 140 19.47 12.93 -2.36
N GLU A 141 19.11 13.50 -3.50
CA GLU A 141 20.06 13.82 -4.55
C GLU A 141 20.74 15.18 -4.33
N GLU A 142 20.23 15.94 -3.39
CA GLU A 142 20.81 17.21 -3.00
C GLU A 142 21.84 17.03 -1.87
#